data_5b4a1cc484ed789847cb6cf3bcbec6b1
#
_entry.id   5b4a1cc484ed789847cb6cf3bcbec6b1
#
_cell.length_a   1.000
_cell.length_b   1.000
_cell.length_c   1.000
_cell.angle_alpha   90.00
_cell.angle_beta   90.00
_cell.angle_gamma   90.00
#
_symmetry.space_group_name_H-M   'P 1'
#
loop_
_entity.id
_entity.type
_entity.pdbx_description
1 polymer ?
#
loop_
_entity_poly.entity_id
_entity_poly.type
_entity_poly.pdbx_seq_one_letter_code
_entity_poly.pdbx_strand_id
1 'polypeptide(L)'
;MTAKGYCELDRAQLTKEQKLGLLLCANLSQGEGDVEDALTMIREHRLGAVWIATHMKNRDDVMRRVHEAADYPILILCDAENGAPGHEIPSAISLSAANARNEYARAFGRLTSSYYARLGYNCICHPVLDRRTENRPCGGTTRIISPHKEIVARLGGEIARGMHEGGTLAVAKHYPSPMKAKPWDSHMREGFADDTREDLLTEGLYPYRRLIEEDVIDGVMVGHALLPNIDPECPASLSRPVMDILRECGFHGFYISDALGMMGVVLKYGKHKPTAMAVAAGCDIPLSWSIPCCEAYEVLLTAYRSGEITDEQLELSVGRVLDAQHKVTLLPQSPALREEDAECIRRLNRECISGVIESGLTPTVSREGKHLFIIMVDAVKPYEEEFDTFAGVWYKPDVIEARLRELFPNSDVMTHPNFPNPSQNLNLFNKQAGFDDIVYITYCKSECFIGRECLTQRTVDLMDALQSKDRIVAHLHFGNPFVATDAPYVPRVLLGWGSEGCVMHTLEILAGNAELCGIQPYADFLHFHKKGDIL
;
A
#
# COMPACT_ATOMS: atom_id res chain seq x y z
N MET A 1 22.33 13.94 9.25
CA MET A 1 22.54 15.30 8.67
C MET A 1 22.26 16.30 9.76
N THR A 2 23.12 17.33 9.94
CA THR A 2 22.90 18.40 10.91
C THR A 2 21.70 19.24 10.46
N ALA A 3 20.87 19.70 11.39
CA ALA A 3 19.75 20.58 11.11
C ALA A 3 20.24 21.82 10.33
N LYS A 4 19.92 21.89 9.03
CA LYS A 4 20.09 23.11 8.25
C LYS A 4 19.12 24.14 8.83
N GLY A 5 19.60 25.35 9.14
CA GLY A 5 18.72 26.48 9.37
C GLY A 5 18.03 26.83 8.04
N TYR A 6 16.82 26.30 7.81
CA TYR A 6 15.99 26.69 6.67
C TYR A 6 15.49 28.13 6.82
N CYS A 7 15.42 28.88 5.73
CA CYS A 7 14.65 30.11 5.69
C CYS A 7 13.16 29.78 5.49
N GLU A 8 12.29 30.45 6.19
CA GLU A 8 10.85 30.40 5.89
C GLU A 8 10.57 31.31 4.69
N LEU A 9 9.86 30.76 3.70
CA LEU A 9 9.43 31.56 2.55
C LEU A 9 8.28 32.47 2.95
N ASP A 10 8.50 33.80 2.89
CA ASP A 10 7.45 34.76 3.16
C ASP A 10 6.49 34.83 1.94
N ARG A 11 5.28 34.33 2.12
CA ARG A 11 4.23 34.30 1.10
C ARG A 11 3.97 35.65 0.44
N ALA A 12 4.11 36.76 1.20
CA ALA A 12 3.88 38.11 0.69
C ALA A 12 4.98 38.60 -0.26
N GLN A 13 6.19 38.01 -0.17
CA GLN A 13 7.34 38.39 -1.00
C GLN A 13 7.49 37.50 -2.25
N LEU A 14 6.79 36.36 -2.32
CA LEU A 14 6.86 35.45 -3.45
C LEU A 14 6.20 36.05 -4.69
N THR A 15 6.88 35.94 -5.83
CA THR A 15 6.29 36.27 -7.15
C THR A 15 5.21 35.26 -7.53
N LYS A 16 4.38 35.59 -8.53
CA LYS A 16 3.36 34.66 -9.03
C LYS A 16 3.98 33.39 -9.62
N GLU A 17 5.11 33.53 -10.28
CA GLU A 17 5.88 32.42 -10.85
C GLU A 17 6.39 31.48 -9.74
N GLN A 18 6.90 32.01 -8.64
CA GLN A 18 7.31 31.22 -7.49
C GLN A 18 6.11 30.49 -6.84
N LYS A 19 5.00 31.21 -6.66
CA LYS A 19 3.77 30.64 -6.11
C LYS A 19 3.22 29.49 -6.94
N LEU A 20 3.20 29.63 -8.28
CA LEU A 20 2.79 28.54 -9.18
C LEU A 20 3.73 27.34 -9.09
N GLY A 21 5.03 27.57 -9.03
CA GLY A 21 6.03 26.52 -8.89
C GLY A 21 5.90 25.76 -7.55
N LEU A 22 5.57 26.45 -6.46
CA LEU A 22 5.36 25.82 -5.16
C LEU A 22 4.20 24.81 -5.12
N LEU A 23 3.29 24.83 -6.10
CA LEU A 23 2.26 23.81 -6.25
C LEU A 23 2.75 22.52 -6.93
N LEU A 24 3.98 22.45 -7.42
CA LEU A 24 4.50 21.31 -8.16
C LEU A 24 5.25 20.32 -7.25
N CYS A 25 5.11 19.04 -7.60
CA CYS A 25 5.94 17.93 -7.13
C CYS A 25 6.71 17.33 -8.31
N ALA A 26 8.04 17.42 -8.30
CA ALA A 26 8.89 16.79 -9.31
C ALA A 26 9.16 15.32 -8.97
N ASN A 27 8.95 14.43 -9.93
CA ASN A 27 9.33 13.02 -9.80
C ASN A 27 10.80 12.82 -10.23
N LEU A 28 11.70 12.70 -9.26
CA LEU A 28 13.14 12.58 -9.49
C LEU A 28 13.60 11.15 -9.85
N SER A 29 12.66 10.22 -10.00
CA SER A 29 12.97 8.82 -10.32
C SER A 29 12.98 8.53 -11.83
N GLN A 30 12.68 9.51 -12.68
CA GLN A 30 12.52 9.31 -14.13
C GLN A 30 13.81 9.48 -14.94
N GLY A 31 14.73 10.32 -14.51
CA GLY A 31 16.00 10.51 -15.20
C GLY A 31 16.83 11.69 -14.71
N GLU A 32 18.09 11.77 -15.15
CA GLU A 32 19.03 12.81 -14.71
C GLU A 32 18.62 14.22 -15.18
N GLY A 33 17.99 14.36 -16.35
CA GLY A 33 17.49 15.65 -16.85
C GLY A 33 16.42 16.23 -15.92
N ASP A 34 15.47 15.42 -15.46
CA ASP A 34 14.43 15.85 -14.53
C ASP A 34 15.02 16.27 -13.19
N VAL A 35 16.10 15.62 -12.73
CA VAL A 35 16.80 16.01 -11.50
C VAL A 35 17.41 17.40 -11.62
N GLU A 36 18.14 17.70 -12.72
CA GLU A 36 18.78 19.02 -12.90
C GLU A 36 17.75 20.15 -13.04
N ASP A 37 16.65 19.92 -13.76
CA ASP A 37 15.56 20.89 -13.89
C ASP A 37 14.94 21.18 -12.52
N ALA A 38 14.64 20.13 -11.75
CA ALA A 38 14.09 20.29 -10.42
C ALA A 38 15.04 21.02 -9.46
N LEU A 39 16.36 20.70 -9.48
CA LEU A 39 17.35 21.40 -8.67
C LEU A 39 17.45 22.90 -9.02
N THR A 40 17.28 23.24 -10.28
CA THR A 40 17.23 24.64 -10.74
C THR A 40 15.98 25.34 -10.18
N MET A 41 14.80 24.70 -10.30
CA MET A 41 13.55 25.23 -9.76
C MET A 41 13.60 25.38 -8.22
N ILE A 42 14.26 24.46 -7.51
CA ILE A 42 14.46 24.53 -6.05
C ILE A 42 15.25 25.80 -5.70
N ARG A 43 16.40 26.04 -6.35
CA ARG A 43 17.24 27.24 -6.08
C ARG A 43 16.52 28.56 -6.38
N GLU A 44 15.54 28.54 -7.26
CA GLU A 44 14.71 29.70 -7.60
C GLU A 44 13.43 29.82 -6.76
N HIS A 45 13.23 28.96 -5.74
CA HIS A 45 12.03 28.86 -4.92
C HIS A 45 10.76 28.62 -5.73
N ARG A 46 10.86 27.81 -6.80
CA ARG A 46 9.77 27.47 -7.73
C ARG A 46 9.41 25.99 -7.71
N LEU A 47 9.62 25.29 -6.58
CA LEU A 47 9.22 23.89 -6.42
C LEU A 47 8.78 23.64 -4.97
N GLY A 48 7.56 23.14 -4.75
CA GLY A 48 7.03 22.88 -3.41
C GLY A 48 7.41 21.53 -2.85
N ALA A 49 7.57 20.54 -3.74
CA ALA A 49 7.79 19.16 -3.36
C ALA A 49 8.64 18.38 -4.38
N VAL A 50 9.27 17.32 -3.92
CA VAL A 50 9.91 16.30 -4.75
C VAL A 50 9.47 14.91 -4.33
N TRP A 51 9.34 14.01 -5.29
CA TRP A 51 9.15 12.59 -5.07
C TRP A 51 10.43 11.84 -5.39
N ILE A 52 10.90 11.04 -4.44
CA ILE A 52 12.09 10.20 -4.61
C ILE A 52 11.70 8.77 -4.26
N ALA A 53 11.70 7.87 -5.24
CA ALA A 53 11.35 6.47 -5.00
C ALA A 53 12.34 5.80 -4.05
N THR A 54 11.84 5.06 -3.07
CA THR A 54 12.65 4.45 -2.00
C THR A 54 13.64 3.41 -2.51
N HIS A 55 13.34 2.74 -3.62
CA HIS A 55 14.15 1.70 -4.28
C HIS A 55 15.11 2.23 -5.36
N MET A 56 15.14 3.54 -5.61
CA MET A 56 15.99 4.16 -6.62
C MET A 56 17.48 3.92 -6.33
N LYS A 57 18.25 3.43 -7.32
CA LYS A 57 19.67 3.05 -7.15
C LYS A 57 20.58 4.21 -6.73
N ASN A 58 20.34 5.42 -7.26
CA ASN A 58 21.09 6.64 -6.95
C ASN A 58 20.37 7.57 -5.95
N ARG A 59 19.40 7.01 -5.19
CA ARG A 59 18.58 7.76 -4.22
C ARG A 59 19.38 8.67 -3.30
N ASP A 60 20.44 8.15 -2.71
CA ASP A 60 21.23 8.87 -1.69
C ASP A 60 21.97 10.07 -2.31
N ASP A 61 22.44 9.98 -3.55
CA ASP A 61 23.04 11.10 -4.27
C ASP A 61 21.99 12.17 -4.63
N VAL A 62 20.85 11.75 -5.18
CA VAL A 62 19.75 12.68 -5.50
C VAL A 62 19.26 13.37 -4.24
N MET A 63 19.05 12.64 -3.13
CA MET A 63 18.66 13.20 -1.84
C MET A 63 19.66 14.24 -1.34
N ARG A 64 20.96 13.95 -1.39
CA ARG A 64 22.02 14.91 -1.01
C ARG A 64 21.93 16.17 -1.85
N ARG A 65 21.80 16.06 -3.18
CA ARG A 65 21.71 17.19 -4.12
C ARG A 65 20.47 18.05 -3.86
N VAL A 66 19.32 17.44 -3.56
CA VAL A 66 18.10 18.16 -3.17
C VAL A 66 18.34 18.96 -1.89
N HIS A 67 18.90 18.34 -0.86
CA HIS A 67 19.21 19.02 0.40
C HIS A 67 20.27 20.12 0.24
N GLU A 68 21.22 19.99 -0.67
CA GLU A 68 22.20 21.03 -0.97
C GLU A 68 21.58 22.22 -1.72
N ALA A 69 20.62 21.95 -2.62
CA ALA A 69 19.96 22.99 -3.41
C ALA A 69 18.91 23.78 -2.60
N ALA A 70 18.20 23.11 -1.68
CA ALA A 70 17.13 23.73 -0.90
C ALA A 70 17.68 24.51 0.29
N ASP A 71 17.31 25.78 0.41
CA ASP A 71 17.50 26.62 1.59
C ASP A 71 16.20 26.84 2.39
N TYR A 72 15.08 26.25 1.94
CA TYR A 72 13.77 26.20 2.58
C TYR A 72 13.32 24.74 2.80
N PRO A 73 12.31 24.49 3.69
CA PRO A 73 11.89 23.12 4.03
C PRO A 73 10.99 22.49 2.95
N ILE A 74 11.58 22.19 1.78
CA ILE A 74 10.87 21.51 0.68
C ILE A 74 10.30 20.16 1.15
N LEU A 75 9.11 19.80 0.68
CA LEU A 75 8.52 18.50 0.97
C LEU A 75 9.22 17.40 0.14
N ILE A 76 9.72 16.36 0.80
CA ILE A 76 10.39 15.22 0.19
C ILE A 76 9.55 13.97 0.47
N LEU A 77 8.85 13.50 -0.57
CA LEU A 77 7.81 12.49 -0.47
C LEU A 77 8.27 11.10 -0.90
N CYS A 78 7.65 10.08 -0.31
CA CYS A 78 7.68 8.70 -0.79
C CYS A 78 6.46 7.92 -0.32
N ASP A 79 6.28 6.72 -0.88
CA ASP A 79 5.48 5.63 -0.29
C ASP A 79 6.34 4.79 0.63
N ALA A 80 5.77 4.35 1.75
CA ALA A 80 6.40 3.45 2.71
C ALA A 80 5.34 2.58 3.40
N GLU A 81 4.44 1.99 2.61
CA GLU A 81 3.25 1.28 3.11
C GLU A 81 3.56 0.00 3.87
N ASN A 82 4.67 -0.67 3.54
CA ASN A 82 5.06 -1.94 4.14
C ASN A 82 6.15 -1.79 5.22
N GLY A 83 6.52 -0.57 5.58
CA GLY A 83 7.52 -0.31 6.60
C GLY A 83 8.92 -0.04 6.05
N ALA A 84 9.91 -0.15 6.92
CA ALA A 84 11.31 0.08 6.62
C ALA A 84 12.04 -1.23 6.30
N PRO A 85 13.07 -1.24 5.44
CA PRO A 85 13.89 -2.42 5.17
C PRO A 85 14.40 -3.09 6.45
N GLY A 86 14.21 -4.42 6.55
CA GLY A 86 14.54 -5.21 7.73
C GLY A 86 13.55 -5.12 8.91
N HIS A 87 12.49 -4.31 8.74
CA HIS A 87 11.43 -4.11 9.72
C HIS A 87 10.05 -4.02 9.04
N GLU A 88 9.88 -4.78 7.99
CA GLU A 88 8.66 -4.79 7.20
C GLU A 88 7.50 -5.42 7.99
N ILE A 89 6.31 -4.84 7.84
CA ILE A 89 5.08 -5.57 8.12
C ILE A 89 4.67 -6.34 6.86
N PRO A 90 4.03 -7.52 7.01
CA PRO A 90 3.64 -8.32 5.84
C PRO A 90 2.65 -7.57 4.92
N SER A 91 1.76 -6.81 5.54
CA SER A 91 0.76 -5.93 4.90
C SER A 91 0.00 -5.17 6.00
N ALA A 92 -0.65 -4.05 5.68
CA ALA A 92 -1.36 -3.25 6.69
C ALA A 92 -2.48 -4.02 7.39
N ILE A 93 -3.14 -4.97 6.71
CA ILE A 93 -4.19 -5.82 7.29
C ILE A 93 -3.68 -6.72 8.44
N SER A 94 -2.37 -6.98 8.50
CA SER A 94 -1.76 -7.73 9.59
C SER A 94 -1.97 -7.07 10.96
N LEU A 95 -2.10 -5.74 11.00
CA LEU A 95 -2.43 -4.99 12.21
C LEU A 95 -3.79 -5.42 12.78
N SER A 96 -4.80 -5.60 11.91
CA SER A 96 -6.11 -6.12 12.33
C SER A 96 -6.04 -7.60 12.68
N ALA A 97 -5.29 -8.39 11.92
CA ALA A 97 -5.11 -9.82 12.18
C ALA A 97 -4.44 -10.09 13.54
N ALA A 98 -3.56 -9.19 14.00
CA ALA A 98 -2.96 -9.23 15.34
C ALA A 98 -3.84 -8.52 16.40
N ASN A 99 -5.15 -8.72 16.35
CA ASN A 99 -6.13 -8.18 17.30
C ASN A 99 -6.23 -6.64 17.34
N ALA A 100 -5.86 -5.97 16.27
CA ALA A 100 -5.99 -4.52 16.10
C ALA A 100 -5.42 -3.69 17.26
N ARG A 101 -4.24 -4.05 17.77
CA ARG A 101 -3.60 -3.37 18.91
C ARG A 101 -3.00 -2.03 18.49
N ASN A 102 -3.28 -0.99 19.25
CA ASN A 102 -2.79 0.37 19.00
C ASN A 102 -1.25 0.45 19.01
N GLU A 103 -0.62 -0.31 19.90
CA GLU A 103 0.84 -0.33 20.03
C GLU A 103 1.55 -0.76 18.75
N TYR A 104 1.01 -1.73 18.02
CA TYR A 104 1.58 -2.17 16.75
C TYR A 104 1.47 -1.09 15.66
N ALA A 105 0.31 -0.46 15.55
CA ALA A 105 0.10 0.62 14.60
C ALA A 105 1.00 1.82 14.89
N ARG A 106 1.13 2.21 16.18
CA ARG A 106 1.99 3.31 16.61
C ARG A 106 3.47 3.01 16.37
N ALA A 107 3.93 1.80 16.74
CA ALA A 107 5.30 1.35 16.52
C ALA A 107 5.62 1.27 15.01
N PHE A 108 4.69 0.77 14.19
CA PHE A 108 4.84 0.73 12.74
C PHE A 108 5.05 2.13 12.15
N GLY A 109 4.17 3.08 12.45
CA GLY A 109 4.29 4.46 11.97
C GLY A 109 5.59 5.11 12.41
N ARG A 110 5.96 4.97 13.69
CA ARG A 110 7.18 5.58 14.26
C ARG A 110 8.46 4.99 13.68
N LEU A 111 8.56 3.66 13.62
CA LEU A 111 9.73 2.97 13.10
C LEU A 111 9.97 3.30 11.62
N THR A 112 8.90 3.21 10.81
CA THR A 112 8.93 3.54 9.39
C THR A 112 9.40 4.97 9.16
N SER A 113 8.74 5.93 9.81
CA SER A 113 9.09 7.34 9.68
C SER A 113 10.48 7.67 10.19
N SER A 114 10.90 7.11 11.34
CA SER A 114 12.26 7.30 11.85
C SER A 114 13.33 6.81 10.86
N TYR A 115 13.07 5.69 10.19
CA TYR A 115 13.97 5.17 9.16
C TYR A 115 14.07 6.14 7.97
N TYR A 116 12.93 6.54 7.39
CA TYR A 116 12.92 7.39 6.20
C TYR A 116 13.34 8.84 6.51
N ALA A 117 13.01 9.39 7.68
CA ALA A 117 13.49 10.70 8.12
C ALA A 117 15.04 10.75 8.20
N ARG A 118 15.69 9.67 8.63
CA ARG A 118 17.16 9.55 8.65
C ARG A 118 17.77 9.52 7.25
N LEU A 119 17.01 9.09 6.25
CA LEU A 119 17.41 9.12 4.84
C LEU A 119 17.12 10.47 4.17
N GLY A 120 16.42 11.39 4.85
CA GLY A 120 16.14 12.73 4.37
C GLY A 120 14.70 12.98 3.92
N TYR A 121 13.82 11.96 3.96
CA TYR A 121 12.38 12.16 3.70
C TYR A 121 11.72 12.88 4.87
N ASN A 122 10.69 13.67 4.57
CA ASN A 122 9.94 14.41 5.59
C ASN A 122 8.41 14.32 5.43
N CYS A 123 7.94 13.61 4.40
CA CYS A 123 6.52 13.44 4.11
C CYS A 123 6.28 12.06 3.52
N ILE A 124 5.40 11.25 4.12
CA ILE A 124 5.10 9.88 3.66
C ILE A 124 3.62 9.78 3.31
N CYS A 125 3.31 9.20 2.12
CA CYS A 125 1.94 8.95 1.67
C CYS A 125 1.35 7.72 2.35
N HIS A 126 1.05 7.87 3.63
CA HIS A 126 0.47 6.89 4.56
C HIS A 126 -0.22 7.64 5.72
N PRO A 127 -1.27 7.09 6.41
CA PRO A 127 -1.86 5.77 6.29
C PRO A 127 -2.81 5.58 5.10
N VAL A 128 -2.96 4.32 4.67
CA VAL A 128 -4.02 3.92 3.72
C VAL A 128 -5.32 3.75 4.50
N LEU A 129 -6.31 4.62 4.25
CA LEU A 129 -7.61 4.61 4.92
C LEU A 129 -8.71 3.94 4.09
N ASP A 130 -8.34 3.38 2.94
CA ASP A 130 -9.26 2.61 2.10
C ASP A 130 -9.82 1.42 2.86
N ARG A 131 -11.04 1.03 2.47
CA ARG A 131 -11.70 -0.17 2.97
C ARG A 131 -12.14 -1.04 1.81
N ARG A 132 -12.12 -2.35 2.01
CA ARG A 132 -12.56 -3.33 1.01
C ARG A 132 -13.24 -4.50 1.72
N THR A 133 -14.29 -5.00 1.10
CA THR A 133 -15.06 -6.16 1.57
C THR A 133 -15.05 -7.29 0.55
N GLU A 134 -14.31 -7.13 -0.55
CA GLU A 134 -14.22 -8.08 -1.64
C GLU A 134 -12.81 -8.08 -2.25
N ASN A 135 -12.51 -9.12 -3.01
CA ASN A 135 -11.25 -9.23 -3.74
C ASN A 135 -11.20 -8.19 -4.88
N ARG A 136 -10.25 -7.28 -4.81
CA ARG A 136 -10.05 -6.20 -5.79
C ARG A 136 -8.65 -6.22 -6.37
N PRO A 137 -8.49 -5.75 -7.63
CA PRO A 137 -7.19 -5.59 -8.26
C PRO A 137 -6.26 -4.64 -7.49
N CYS A 138 -4.99 -4.66 -7.86
CA CYS A 138 -3.96 -3.72 -7.40
C CYS A 138 -3.69 -3.78 -5.89
N GLY A 139 -3.66 -4.98 -5.31
CA GLY A 139 -3.33 -5.16 -3.89
C GLY A 139 -4.30 -4.50 -2.92
N GLY A 140 -5.47 -4.06 -3.41
CA GLY A 140 -6.44 -3.30 -2.61
C GLY A 140 -6.87 -4.00 -1.33
N THR A 141 -6.79 -5.34 -1.28
CA THR A 141 -7.19 -6.12 -0.12
C THR A 141 -6.11 -6.18 0.96
N THR A 142 -4.84 -6.22 0.59
CA THR A 142 -3.71 -6.34 1.54
C THR A 142 -3.19 -5.00 2.02
N ARG A 143 -3.35 -3.92 1.22
CA ARG A 143 -2.92 -2.55 1.58
C ARG A 143 -3.78 -1.90 2.67
N ILE A 144 -5.02 -2.35 2.87
CA ILE A 144 -5.93 -1.77 3.86
C ILE A 144 -5.61 -2.25 5.28
N ILE A 145 -5.97 -1.43 6.26
CA ILE A 145 -5.81 -1.77 7.68
C ILE A 145 -6.89 -2.75 8.13
N SER A 146 -8.14 -2.54 7.70
CA SER A 146 -9.30 -3.34 8.08
C SER A 146 -10.47 -3.12 7.12
N PRO A 147 -11.41 -4.09 6.96
CA PRO A 147 -12.71 -3.82 6.35
C PRO A 147 -13.63 -2.95 7.23
N HIS A 148 -13.36 -2.80 8.52
CA HIS A 148 -14.20 -2.09 9.50
C HIS A 148 -13.71 -0.65 9.71
N LYS A 149 -14.59 0.33 9.48
CA LYS A 149 -14.25 1.77 9.50
C LYS A 149 -13.71 2.27 10.84
N GLU A 150 -14.24 1.75 11.95
CA GLU A 150 -13.81 2.11 13.30
C GLU A 150 -12.36 1.66 13.58
N ILE A 151 -12.00 0.46 13.10
CA ILE A 151 -10.63 -0.06 13.22
C ILE A 151 -9.68 0.75 12.35
N VAL A 152 -10.07 1.04 11.09
CA VAL A 152 -9.27 1.88 10.17
C VAL A 152 -9.03 3.27 10.78
N ALA A 153 -10.07 3.92 11.31
CA ALA A 153 -9.92 5.22 11.96
C ALA A 153 -8.94 5.17 13.13
N ARG A 154 -9.13 4.22 14.03
CA ARG A 154 -8.32 4.10 15.25
C ARG A 154 -6.86 3.76 14.93
N LEU A 155 -6.62 2.71 14.15
CA LEU A 155 -5.25 2.29 13.82
C LEU A 155 -4.57 3.26 12.86
N GLY A 156 -5.30 3.82 11.88
CA GLY A 156 -4.79 4.87 11.00
C GLY A 156 -4.34 6.11 11.77
N GLY A 157 -5.11 6.52 12.79
CA GLY A 157 -4.72 7.60 13.70
C GLY A 157 -3.45 7.26 14.49
N GLU A 158 -3.31 6.02 14.99
CA GLU A 158 -2.09 5.60 15.69
C GLU A 158 -0.87 5.55 14.76
N ILE A 159 -1.03 5.10 13.51
CA ILE A 159 0.04 5.16 12.50
C ILE A 159 0.47 6.61 12.29
N ALA A 160 -0.47 7.53 12.04
CA ALA A 160 -0.17 8.94 11.80
C ALA A 160 0.56 9.60 12.99
N ARG A 161 0.12 9.34 14.23
CA ARG A 161 0.84 9.80 15.43
C ARG A 161 2.26 9.23 15.51
N GLY A 162 2.41 7.93 15.21
CA GLY A 162 3.73 7.30 15.12
C GLY A 162 4.61 7.96 14.07
N MET A 163 4.03 8.35 12.92
CA MET A 163 4.75 9.05 11.86
C MET A 163 5.27 10.41 12.32
N HIS A 164 4.46 11.21 13.00
CA HIS A 164 4.92 12.49 13.57
C HIS A 164 6.06 12.29 14.59
N GLU A 165 5.94 11.30 15.48
CA GLU A 165 7.01 10.94 16.42
C GLU A 165 8.28 10.46 15.71
N GLY A 166 8.14 9.85 14.54
CA GLY A 166 9.21 9.39 13.67
C GLY A 166 9.79 10.46 12.75
N GLY A 167 9.24 11.69 12.75
CA GLY A 167 9.83 12.83 12.05
C GLY A 167 9.31 13.04 10.62
N THR A 168 8.14 12.53 10.24
CA THR A 168 7.52 12.79 8.93
C THR A 168 6.09 13.26 9.06
N LEU A 169 5.63 14.05 8.08
CA LEU A 169 4.22 14.35 7.88
C LEU A 169 3.47 13.10 7.41
N ALA A 170 2.18 13.03 7.76
CA ALA A 170 1.28 11.94 7.40
C ALA A 170 0.29 12.38 6.32
N VAL A 171 0.29 11.69 5.16
CA VAL A 171 -0.63 11.94 4.04
C VAL A 171 -1.57 10.74 3.87
N ALA A 172 -2.80 10.87 4.36
CA ALA A 172 -3.80 9.81 4.30
C ALA A 172 -4.30 9.56 2.86
N LYS A 173 -4.55 8.30 2.49
CA LYS A 173 -4.96 7.93 1.13
C LYS A 173 -5.90 6.73 1.08
N HIS A 174 -6.68 6.53 0.00
CA HIS A 174 -6.90 7.39 -1.16
C HIS A 174 -8.31 7.98 -1.06
N TYR A 175 -8.39 9.27 -0.80
CA TYR A 175 -9.67 9.98 -0.73
C TYR A 175 -10.41 9.88 -2.07
N PRO A 176 -11.74 9.68 -2.13
CA PRO A 176 -12.68 9.62 -1.01
C PRO A 176 -12.96 8.21 -0.46
N SER A 177 -12.19 7.18 -0.81
CA SER A 177 -12.36 5.79 -0.34
C SER A 177 -13.79 5.26 -0.52
N PRO A 178 -14.35 5.25 -1.75
CA PRO A 178 -15.74 4.88 -1.98
C PRO A 178 -15.97 3.39 -1.71
N MET A 179 -17.13 3.04 -1.16
CA MET A 179 -17.49 1.67 -0.80
C MET A 179 -18.28 0.93 -1.90
N LYS A 180 -19.07 1.66 -2.70
CA LYS A 180 -19.90 1.10 -3.78
C LYS A 180 -19.15 1.06 -5.13
N ALA A 181 -17.83 1.06 -5.07
CA ALA A 181 -17.00 1.00 -6.25
C ALA A 181 -16.99 -0.41 -6.85
N LYS A 182 -17.14 -0.52 -8.17
CA LYS A 182 -16.90 -1.78 -8.89
C LYS A 182 -15.40 -2.10 -8.85
N PRO A 183 -14.98 -3.38 -8.87
CA PRO A 183 -13.56 -3.72 -8.93
C PRO A 183 -12.88 -3.11 -10.16
N TRP A 184 -11.86 -2.28 -9.92
CA TRP A 184 -11.03 -1.71 -10.97
C TRP A 184 -9.60 -1.45 -10.47
N ASP A 185 -8.68 -1.28 -11.42
CA ASP A 185 -7.33 -0.79 -11.20
C ASP A 185 -7.17 0.54 -11.95
N SER A 186 -6.95 1.64 -11.22
CA SER A 186 -6.78 2.98 -11.77
C SER A 186 -5.53 3.12 -12.64
N HIS A 187 -4.53 2.22 -12.47
CA HIS A 187 -3.37 2.15 -13.34
C HIS A 187 -3.74 1.71 -14.76
N MET A 188 -4.85 0.97 -14.93
CA MET A 188 -5.30 0.39 -16.19
C MET A 188 -6.45 1.15 -16.84
N ARG A 189 -7.41 1.67 -16.05
CA ARG A 189 -8.65 2.27 -16.55
C ARG A 189 -9.35 3.16 -15.53
N GLU A 190 -10.28 3.98 -16.01
CA GLU A 190 -11.20 4.73 -15.17
C GLU A 190 -12.04 3.79 -14.29
N GLY A 191 -12.20 4.15 -13.02
CA GLY A 191 -13.01 3.43 -12.04
C GLY A 191 -14.24 4.21 -11.65
N PHE A 192 -15.36 3.49 -11.42
CA PHE A 192 -16.66 4.05 -11.09
C PHE A 192 -17.11 3.60 -9.70
N ALA A 193 -17.69 4.52 -8.95
CA ALA A 193 -18.32 4.24 -7.67
C ALA A 193 -19.69 4.90 -7.60
N ASP A 194 -20.71 4.10 -7.26
CA ASP A 194 -22.11 4.55 -7.18
C ASP A 194 -22.43 5.21 -5.83
N ASP A 195 -21.42 5.60 -5.06
CA ASP A 195 -21.59 6.27 -3.77
C ASP A 195 -22.23 7.66 -3.95
N THR A 196 -23.23 7.94 -3.14
CA THR A 196 -23.79 9.27 -2.96
C THR A 196 -22.94 10.07 -1.97
N ARG A 197 -23.18 11.37 -1.85
CA ARG A 197 -22.54 12.18 -0.82
C ARG A 197 -22.79 11.65 0.60
N GLU A 198 -24.02 11.16 0.87
CA GLU A 198 -24.38 10.56 2.16
C GLU A 198 -23.60 9.25 2.42
N ASP A 199 -23.49 8.38 1.41
CA ASP A 199 -22.69 7.16 1.51
C ASP A 199 -21.23 7.49 1.85
N LEU A 200 -20.63 8.49 1.18
CA LEU A 200 -19.28 8.93 1.51
C LEU A 200 -19.17 9.40 2.95
N LEU A 201 -20.07 10.30 3.39
CA LEU A 201 -20.03 10.87 4.74
C LEU A 201 -20.21 9.82 5.85
N THR A 202 -21.02 8.80 5.61
CA THR A 202 -21.31 7.75 6.61
C THR A 202 -20.30 6.61 6.60
N GLU A 203 -19.71 6.29 5.44
CA GLU A 203 -18.85 5.13 5.25
C GLU A 203 -17.42 5.49 4.85
N GLY A 204 -17.20 5.98 3.63
CA GLY A 204 -15.85 6.22 3.08
C GLY A 204 -15.05 7.24 3.88
N LEU A 205 -15.68 8.32 4.28
CA LEU A 205 -15.05 9.44 4.99
C LEU A 205 -15.03 9.29 6.51
N TYR A 206 -15.63 8.23 7.07
CA TYR A 206 -15.63 8.05 8.52
C TYR A 206 -14.20 8.05 9.10
N PRO A 207 -13.21 7.29 8.56
CA PRO A 207 -11.84 7.34 9.05
C PRO A 207 -11.21 8.74 8.90
N TYR A 208 -11.38 9.39 7.75
CA TYR A 208 -10.83 10.73 7.52
C TYR A 208 -11.34 11.75 8.52
N ARG A 209 -12.66 11.79 8.76
CA ARG A 209 -13.27 12.69 9.72
C ARG A 209 -12.72 12.51 11.12
N ARG A 210 -12.55 11.26 11.56
CA ARG A 210 -11.95 10.96 12.87
C ARG A 210 -10.52 11.48 12.98
N LEU A 211 -9.69 11.26 11.95
CA LEU A 211 -8.31 11.72 11.94
C LEU A 211 -8.21 13.26 11.85
N ILE A 212 -9.14 13.91 11.18
CA ILE A 212 -9.26 15.39 11.14
C ILE A 212 -9.63 15.93 12.52
N GLU A 213 -10.65 15.35 13.17
CA GLU A 213 -11.07 15.74 14.52
C GLU A 213 -9.94 15.59 15.55
N GLU A 214 -9.03 14.64 15.35
CA GLU A 214 -7.87 14.37 16.20
C GLU A 214 -6.60 15.15 15.78
N ASP A 215 -6.66 15.92 14.69
CA ASP A 215 -5.56 16.71 14.10
C ASP A 215 -4.27 15.89 13.90
N VAL A 216 -4.38 14.69 13.31
CA VAL A 216 -3.25 13.76 13.15
C VAL A 216 -2.83 13.52 11.71
N ILE A 217 -3.49 14.14 10.72
CA ILE A 217 -3.09 14.07 9.31
C ILE A 217 -2.81 15.46 8.75
N ASP A 218 -1.73 15.58 7.99
CA ASP A 218 -1.26 16.85 7.43
C ASP A 218 -1.71 17.05 5.99
N GLY A 219 -1.80 15.95 5.25
CA GLY A 219 -2.24 15.92 3.85
C GLY A 219 -3.20 14.78 3.56
N VAL A 220 -3.86 14.89 2.41
CA VAL A 220 -4.74 13.84 1.88
C VAL A 220 -4.45 13.64 0.40
N MET A 221 -4.16 12.38 0.01
CA MET A 221 -4.00 12.01 -1.39
C MET A 221 -5.36 11.67 -1.99
N VAL A 222 -5.70 12.37 -3.08
CA VAL A 222 -6.98 12.22 -3.78
C VAL A 222 -6.83 11.24 -4.95
N GLY A 223 -7.55 10.12 -4.89
CA GLY A 223 -7.54 9.08 -5.92
C GLY A 223 -8.41 9.42 -7.14
N HIS A 224 -8.53 8.48 -8.07
CA HIS A 224 -9.13 8.70 -9.39
C HIS A 224 -10.51 8.03 -9.58
N ALA A 225 -11.26 7.80 -8.48
CA ALA A 225 -12.62 7.29 -8.61
C ALA A 225 -13.55 8.34 -9.23
N LEU A 226 -14.29 7.97 -10.29
CA LEU A 226 -15.42 8.76 -10.78
C LEU A 226 -16.64 8.44 -9.92
N LEU A 227 -17.30 9.49 -9.42
CA LEU A 227 -18.52 9.41 -8.58
C LEU A 227 -19.67 10.12 -9.29
N PRO A 228 -20.38 9.45 -10.21
CA PRO A 228 -21.41 10.11 -11.05
C PRO A 228 -22.54 10.78 -10.27
N ASN A 229 -22.81 10.32 -9.04
CA ASN A 229 -23.83 10.94 -8.17
C ASN A 229 -23.37 12.27 -7.52
N ILE A 230 -22.10 12.66 -7.70
CA ILE A 230 -21.51 13.89 -7.16
C ILE A 230 -20.97 14.76 -8.29
N ASP A 231 -20.13 14.17 -9.14
CA ASP A 231 -19.57 14.76 -10.34
C ASP A 231 -19.53 13.71 -11.47
N PRO A 232 -20.42 13.80 -12.47
CA PRO A 232 -20.47 12.83 -13.56
C PRO A 232 -19.35 12.99 -14.60
N GLU A 233 -18.62 14.12 -14.58
CA GLU A 233 -17.65 14.49 -15.61
C GLU A 233 -16.22 14.18 -15.20
N CYS A 234 -15.86 14.44 -13.93
CA CYS A 234 -14.48 14.40 -13.47
C CYS A 234 -14.27 13.36 -12.35
N PRO A 235 -13.15 12.60 -12.39
CA PRO A 235 -12.76 11.74 -11.26
C PRO A 235 -12.39 12.61 -10.05
N ALA A 236 -12.44 12.05 -8.86
CA ALA A 236 -12.24 12.74 -7.59
C ALA A 236 -11.02 13.67 -7.59
N SER A 237 -9.89 13.25 -8.15
CA SER A 237 -8.66 14.04 -8.24
C SER A 237 -8.75 15.29 -9.14
N LEU A 238 -9.79 15.40 -9.96
CA LEU A 238 -10.05 16.52 -10.86
C LEU A 238 -11.40 17.20 -10.58
N SER A 239 -12.06 16.84 -9.47
CA SER A 239 -13.42 17.25 -9.12
C SER A 239 -13.46 18.18 -7.91
N ARG A 240 -13.77 19.45 -8.12
CA ARG A 240 -14.00 20.40 -7.03
C ARG A 240 -15.14 19.97 -6.10
N PRO A 241 -16.34 19.54 -6.61
CA PRO A 241 -17.42 19.08 -5.74
C PRO A 241 -17.03 17.96 -4.79
N VAL A 242 -16.15 17.04 -5.25
CA VAL A 242 -15.66 15.94 -4.40
C VAL A 242 -14.66 16.46 -3.35
N MET A 243 -13.70 17.31 -3.74
CA MET A 243 -12.71 17.86 -2.80
C MET A 243 -13.34 18.75 -1.73
N ASP A 244 -14.38 19.50 -2.08
CA ASP A 244 -15.07 20.40 -1.16
C ASP A 244 -15.77 19.63 -0.02
N ILE A 245 -16.20 18.38 -0.22
CA ILE A 245 -16.84 17.58 0.84
C ILE A 245 -15.92 17.42 2.07
N LEU A 246 -14.63 17.14 1.86
CA LEU A 246 -13.71 16.98 2.99
C LEU A 246 -13.32 18.33 3.61
N ARG A 247 -13.27 19.41 2.81
CA ARG A 247 -13.11 20.79 3.32
C ARG A 247 -14.27 21.17 4.25
N GLU A 248 -15.50 20.85 3.87
CA GLU A 248 -16.69 21.05 4.70
C GLU A 248 -16.67 20.22 6.00
N CYS A 249 -15.95 19.08 6.00
CA CYS A 249 -15.69 18.29 7.21
C CYS A 249 -14.58 18.88 8.10
N GLY A 250 -14.03 20.06 7.78
CA GLY A 250 -13.01 20.75 8.58
C GLY A 250 -11.57 20.40 8.23
N PHE A 251 -11.29 19.78 7.09
CA PHE A 251 -9.92 19.53 6.67
C PHE A 251 -9.22 20.80 6.18
N HIS A 252 -8.14 21.19 6.85
CA HIS A 252 -7.35 22.38 6.53
C HIS A 252 -5.97 22.09 5.95
N GLY A 253 -5.51 20.82 5.97
CA GLY A 253 -4.25 20.39 5.38
C GLY A 253 -4.20 20.48 3.85
N PHE A 254 -3.12 20.05 3.24
CA PHE A 254 -2.97 20.08 1.79
C PHE A 254 -3.56 18.85 1.09
N TYR A 255 -4.06 19.04 -0.12
CA TYR A 255 -4.38 17.96 -1.03
C TYR A 255 -3.21 17.68 -1.97
N ILE A 256 -2.86 16.40 -2.11
CA ILE A 256 -2.01 15.90 -3.18
C ILE A 256 -2.84 14.97 -4.07
N SER A 257 -2.69 15.03 -5.38
CA SER A 257 -3.35 14.03 -6.23
C SER A 257 -2.61 12.70 -6.15
N ASP A 258 -3.28 11.60 -6.43
CA ASP A 258 -2.61 10.39 -6.90
C ASP A 258 -1.97 10.66 -8.27
N ALA A 259 -1.13 9.76 -8.76
CA ALA A 259 -0.35 9.98 -9.97
C ALA A 259 -1.25 10.24 -11.20
N LEU A 260 -1.25 11.48 -11.69
CA LEU A 260 -2.07 11.91 -12.85
C LEU A 260 -1.64 11.23 -14.16
N GLY A 261 -0.52 10.52 -14.14
CA GLY A 261 -0.05 9.67 -15.24
C GLY A 261 -0.74 8.31 -15.36
N MET A 262 -1.59 7.93 -14.40
CA MET A 262 -2.32 6.66 -14.46
C MET A 262 -3.29 6.62 -15.64
N MET A 263 -3.42 5.43 -16.28
CA MET A 263 -4.25 5.27 -17.49
C MET A 263 -5.72 5.64 -17.25
N GLY A 264 -6.24 5.48 -16.04
CA GLY A 264 -7.58 5.94 -15.66
C GLY A 264 -7.81 7.44 -15.82
N VAL A 265 -6.73 8.24 -15.90
CA VAL A 265 -6.79 9.69 -16.12
C VAL A 265 -6.33 10.05 -17.53
N VAL A 266 -5.13 9.59 -17.94
CA VAL A 266 -4.50 10.07 -19.20
C VAL A 266 -5.25 9.63 -20.45
N LEU A 267 -5.97 8.51 -20.42
CA LEU A 267 -6.77 8.05 -21.56
C LEU A 267 -7.89 9.03 -21.94
N LYS A 268 -8.48 9.70 -20.97
CA LYS A 268 -9.59 10.66 -21.19
C LYS A 268 -9.10 12.10 -21.36
N TYR A 269 -8.12 12.52 -20.56
CA TYR A 269 -7.73 13.92 -20.46
C TYR A 269 -6.37 14.25 -21.13
N GLY A 270 -5.60 13.21 -21.56
CA GLY A 270 -4.23 13.37 -22.05
C GLY A 270 -3.24 13.64 -20.91
N LYS A 271 -1.96 13.91 -21.26
CA LYS A 271 -0.86 13.99 -20.29
C LYS A 271 -0.77 15.33 -19.55
N HIS A 272 -1.14 16.44 -20.20
CA HIS A 272 -0.89 17.81 -19.70
C HIS A 272 -2.08 18.38 -18.94
N LYS A 273 -3.28 18.26 -19.50
CA LYS A 273 -4.51 18.84 -18.92
C LYS A 273 -4.76 18.50 -17.44
N PRO A 274 -4.57 17.27 -16.98
CA PRO A 274 -4.89 16.90 -15.61
C PRO A 274 -4.19 17.74 -14.54
N THR A 275 -2.97 18.22 -14.82
CA THR A 275 -2.20 19.08 -13.90
C THR A 275 -2.95 20.37 -13.57
N ALA A 276 -3.41 21.11 -14.61
CA ALA A 276 -4.18 22.34 -14.42
C ALA A 276 -5.56 22.06 -13.84
N MET A 277 -6.26 21.04 -14.33
CA MET A 277 -7.58 20.66 -13.85
C MET A 277 -7.55 20.30 -12.34
N ALA A 278 -6.53 19.57 -11.87
CA ALA A 278 -6.40 19.23 -10.46
C ALA A 278 -6.26 20.47 -9.59
N VAL A 279 -5.39 21.43 -9.97
CA VAL A 279 -5.23 22.68 -9.22
C VAL A 279 -6.50 23.51 -9.27
N ALA A 280 -7.14 23.64 -10.44
CA ALA A 280 -8.42 24.32 -10.57
C ALA A 280 -9.54 23.69 -9.73
N ALA A 281 -9.49 22.35 -9.53
CA ALA A 281 -10.42 21.64 -8.66
C ALA A 281 -10.12 21.81 -7.16
N GLY A 282 -8.95 22.31 -6.76
CA GLY A 282 -8.59 22.55 -5.36
C GLY A 282 -7.46 21.65 -4.82
N CYS A 283 -6.83 20.84 -5.68
CA CYS A 283 -5.60 20.13 -5.34
C CYS A 283 -4.45 21.12 -5.16
N ASP A 284 -3.67 20.95 -4.10
CA ASP A 284 -2.57 21.85 -3.77
C ASP A 284 -1.24 21.40 -4.38
N ILE A 285 -1.07 20.06 -4.56
CA ILE A 285 0.14 19.44 -5.13
C ILE A 285 -0.27 18.34 -6.13
N PRO A 286 -0.40 18.64 -7.45
CA PRO A 286 -0.65 17.62 -8.46
C PRO A 286 0.59 16.76 -8.72
N LEU A 287 0.47 15.42 -8.71
CA LEU A 287 1.53 14.50 -9.12
C LEU A 287 1.52 14.30 -10.64
N SER A 288 2.16 15.21 -11.35
CA SER A 288 2.18 15.27 -12.82
C SER A 288 3.22 14.33 -13.43
N TRP A 289 3.16 13.02 -13.08
CA TRP A 289 4.20 12.04 -13.44
C TRP A 289 4.27 11.65 -14.91
N SER A 290 3.33 12.12 -15.74
CA SER A 290 3.33 11.87 -17.18
C SER A 290 4.15 12.86 -18.00
N ILE A 291 4.62 13.95 -17.38
CA ILE A 291 5.39 15.04 -18.00
C ILE A 291 6.48 15.54 -17.06
N PRO A 292 7.61 16.08 -17.58
CA PRO A 292 8.66 16.71 -16.78
C PRO A 292 8.12 17.89 -15.95
N CYS A 293 8.78 18.21 -14.84
CA CYS A 293 8.31 19.28 -13.95
C CYS A 293 8.33 20.67 -14.61
N CYS A 294 9.27 20.93 -15.53
CA CYS A 294 9.31 22.17 -16.31
C CYS A 294 8.08 22.30 -17.24
N GLU A 295 7.64 21.21 -17.89
CA GLU A 295 6.41 21.21 -18.71
C GLU A 295 5.17 21.38 -17.81
N ALA A 296 5.11 20.72 -16.65
CA ALA A 296 4.04 20.88 -15.67
C ALA A 296 3.93 22.35 -15.22
N TYR A 297 5.05 23.02 -15.02
CA TYR A 297 5.08 24.45 -14.70
C TYR A 297 4.45 25.31 -15.80
N GLU A 298 4.80 25.08 -17.07
CA GLU A 298 4.22 25.82 -18.21
C GLU A 298 2.70 25.58 -18.35
N VAL A 299 2.23 24.38 -18.02
CA VAL A 299 0.79 24.06 -17.97
C VAL A 299 0.10 24.92 -16.90
N LEU A 300 0.64 24.99 -15.68
CA LEU A 300 0.06 25.82 -14.61
C LEU A 300 0.12 27.32 -14.95
N LEU A 301 1.21 27.80 -15.51
CA LEU A 301 1.38 29.19 -15.92
C LEU A 301 0.36 29.58 -17.00
N THR A 302 0.11 28.67 -17.95
CA THR A 302 -0.90 28.89 -19.00
C THR A 302 -2.31 28.92 -18.42
N ALA A 303 -2.66 27.98 -17.53
CA ALA A 303 -3.96 27.92 -16.86
C ALA A 303 -4.21 29.15 -15.95
N TYR A 304 -3.17 29.64 -15.28
CA TYR A 304 -3.25 30.86 -14.49
C TYR A 304 -3.49 32.10 -15.38
N ARG A 305 -2.74 32.24 -16.48
CA ARG A 305 -2.91 33.34 -17.42
C ARG A 305 -4.27 33.36 -18.14
N SER A 306 -4.87 32.19 -18.34
CA SER A 306 -6.22 32.08 -18.91
C SER A 306 -7.34 32.34 -17.89
N GLY A 307 -7.02 32.39 -16.59
CA GLY A 307 -7.99 32.53 -15.48
C GLY A 307 -8.65 31.22 -15.06
N GLU A 308 -8.19 30.06 -15.55
CA GLU A 308 -8.64 28.74 -15.09
C GLU A 308 -8.19 28.50 -13.64
N ILE A 309 -7.00 28.93 -13.28
CA ILE A 309 -6.51 29.02 -11.89
C ILE A 309 -6.63 30.47 -11.45
N THR A 310 -7.47 30.75 -10.46
CA THR A 310 -7.67 32.10 -9.94
C THR A 310 -6.61 32.50 -8.92
N ASP A 311 -6.45 33.82 -8.69
CA ASP A 311 -5.59 34.34 -7.62
C ASP A 311 -5.96 33.77 -6.25
N GLU A 312 -7.25 33.70 -5.96
CA GLU A 312 -7.76 33.15 -4.69
C GLU A 312 -7.33 31.68 -4.50
N GLN A 313 -7.53 30.85 -5.53
CA GLN A 313 -7.11 29.44 -5.48
C GLN A 313 -5.60 29.32 -5.31
N LEU A 314 -4.80 30.10 -6.06
CA LEU A 314 -3.35 30.10 -5.94
C LEU A 314 -2.90 30.47 -4.53
N GLU A 315 -3.45 31.55 -3.95
CA GLU A 315 -3.08 31.98 -2.61
C GLU A 315 -3.47 30.96 -1.52
N LEU A 316 -4.65 30.33 -1.65
CA LEU A 316 -5.08 29.28 -0.71
C LEU A 316 -4.17 28.06 -0.76
N SER A 317 -3.84 27.59 -1.96
CA SER A 317 -2.98 26.39 -2.14
C SER A 317 -1.55 26.65 -1.68
N VAL A 318 -0.96 27.79 -2.06
CA VAL A 318 0.39 28.19 -1.58
C VAL A 318 0.42 28.29 -0.05
N GLY A 319 -0.62 28.83 0.57
CA GLY A 319 -0.71 28.89 2.04
C GLY A 319 -0.58 27.50 2.66
N ARG A 320 -1.36 26.52 2.16
CA ARG A 320 -1.32 25.14 2.70
C ARG A 320 0.02 24.42 2.45
N VAL A 321 0.66 24.66 1.30
CA VAL A 321 1.99 24.10 1.02
C VAL A 321 3.03 24.69 1.98
N LEU A 322 3.01 26.01 2.20
CA LEU A 322 3.94 26.67 3.14
C LEU A 322 3.68 26.24 4.59
N ASP A 323 2.41 26.07 4.99
CA ASP A 323 2.05 25.53 6.31
C ASP A 323 2.58 24.11 6.51
N ALA A 324 2.49 23.24 5.50
CA ALA A 324 3.07 21.90 5.54
C ALA A 324 4.60 21.94 5.63
N GLN A 325 5.26 22.81 4.86
CA GLN A 325 6.70 23.03 4.92
C GLN A 325 7.14 23.56 6.30
N HIS A 326 6.37 24.47 6.89
CA HIS A 326 6.62 24.94 8.25
C HIS A 326 6.50 23.78 9.27
N LYS A 327 5.44 22.97 9.19
CA LYS A 327 5.25 21.80 10.07
C LYS A 327 6.44 20.83 10.04
N VAL A 328 7.10 20.63 8.89
CA VAL A 328 8.32 19.82 8.79
C VAL A 328 9.41 20.30 9.73
N THR A 329 9.55 21.61 9.94
CA THR A 329 10.57 22.17 10.84
C THR A 329 10.30 21.90 12.31
N LEU A 330 9.04 21.59 12.66
CA LEU A 330 8.61 21.30 14.04
C LEU A 330 8.73 19.82 14.40
N LEU A 331 8.89 18.94 13.39
CA LEU A 331 9.01 17.50 13.60
C LEU A 331 10.41 17.12 14.14
N PRO A 332 10.52 15.97 14.84
CA PRO A 332 11.82 15.45 15.24
C PRO A 332 12.75 15.25 14.04
N GLN A 333 13.94 15.84 14.10
CA GLN A 333 14.94 15.72 13.03
C GLN A 333 15.79 14.46 13.23
N SER A 334 15.74 13.51 12.26
CA SER A 334 16.50 12.25 12.28
C SER A 334 16.39 11.47 13.60
N PRO A 335 15.19 11.14 14.09
CA PRO A 335 15.00 10.45 15.36
C PRO A 335 15.66 9.05 15.32
N ALA A 336 16.07 8.57 16.50
CA ALA A 336 16.68 7.25 16.62
C ALA A 336 15.64 6.13 16.37
N LEU A 337 16.07 5.05 15.72
CA LEU A 337 15.30 3.82 15.67
C LEU A 337 15.25 3.20 17.07
N ARG A 338 14.06 2.83 17.54
CA ARG A 338 13.86 2.25 18.87
C ARG A 338 13.76 0.73 18.76
N GLU A 339 14.52 0.00 19.56
CA GLU A 339 14.49 -1.45 19.59
C GLU A 339 13.12 -1.98 20.03
N GLU A 340 12.43 -1.28 20.91
CA GLU A 340 11.08 -1.61 21.35
C GLU A 340 10.05 -1.60 20.20
N ASP A 341 10.18 -0.68 19.24
CA ASP A 341 9.33 -0.66 18.04
C ASP A 341 9.67 -1.84 17.11
N ALA A 342 10.95 -2.14 16.95
CA ALA A 342 11.38 -3.29 16.17
C ALA A 342 10.86 -4.61 16.78
N GLU A 343 10.88 -4.75 18.11
CA GLU A 343 10.29 -5.91 18.79
C GLU A 343 8.77 -5.97 18.63
N CYS A 344 8.07 -4.81 18.67
CA CYS A 344 6.64 -4.75 18.35
C CYS A 344 6.36 -5.29 16.94
N ILE A 345 7.16 -4.94 15.94
CA ILE A 345 7.00 -5.44 14.58
C ILE A 345 7.28 -6.95 14.49
N ARG A 346 8.31 -7.44 15.17
CA ARG A 346 8.58 -8.89 15.23
C ARG A 346 7.42 -9.66 15.87
N ARG A 347 6.82 -9.12 16.95
CA ARG A 347 5.64 -9.70 17.59
C ARG A 347 4.42 -9.66 16.67
N LEU A 348 4.15 -8.53 16.00
CA LEU A 348 3.10 -8.40 15.01
C LEU A 348 3.20 -9.51 13.94
N ASN A 349 4.39 -9.74 13.39
CA ASN A 349 4.64 -10.77 12.38
C ASN A 349 4.32 -12.19 12.87
N ARG A 350 4.45 -12.46 14.15
CA ARG A 350 4.08 -13.73 14.75
C ARG A 350 2.59 -13.84 15.11
N GLU A 351 2.02 -12.77 15.64
CA GLU A 351 0.65 -12.76 16.18
C GLU A 351 -0.44 -12.51 15.12
N CYS A 352 -0.06 -12.13 13.87
CA CYS A 352 -1.03 -11.86 12.81
C CYS A 352 -1.49 -13.10 12.02
N ILE A 353 -0.92 -14.27 12.26
CA ILE A 353 -1.26 -15.48 11.54
C ILE A 353 -2.61 -16.00 12.04
N SER A 354 -3.55 -16.18 11.13
CA SER A 354 -4.89 -16.68 11.41
C SER A 354 -5.17 -18.02 10.72
N GLY A 355 -6.28 -18.66 11.04
CA GLY A 355 -6.61 -19.93 10.40
C GLY A 355 -8.11 -20.23 10.40
N VAL A 356 -8.50 -21.09 9.46
CA VAL A 356 -9.82 -21.72 9.40
C VAL A 356 -9.58 -23.22 9.57
N ILE A 357 -9.93 -23.73 10.73
CA ILE A 357 -9.61 -25.12 11.14
C ILE A 357 -10.94 -25.85 11.39
N GLU A 358 -11.09 -27.07 10.83
CA GLU A 358 -12.26 -27.91 11.06
C GLU A 358 -12.40 -28.25 12.55
N SER A 359 -13.65 -28.27 13.03
CA SER A 359 -13.95 -28.54 14.46
C SER A 359 -13.34 -29.87 14.91
N GLY A 360 -12.64 -29.83 16.03
CA GLY A 360 -11.95 -31.01 16.60
C GLY A 360 -10.54 -31.24 16.09
N LEU A 361 -10.07 -30.44 15.12
CA LEU A 361 -8.68 -30.48 14.67
C LEU A 361 -7.84 -29.38 15.31
N THR A 362 -6.50 -29.56 15.28
CA THR A 362 -5.50 -28.55 15.62
C THR A 362 -4.91 -27.96 14.33
N PRO A 363 -4.26 -26.79 14.36
CA PRO A 363 -3.58 -26.23 13.19
C PRO A 363 -2.34 -27.04 12.73
N THR A 364 -1.97 -28.07 13.50
CA THR A 364 -0.73 -28.82 13.34
C THR A 364 -0.91 -30.06 12.48
N VAL A 365 0.20 -30.52 11.83
CA VAL A 365 0.34 -31.86 11.28
C VAL A 365 1.46 -32.62 12.00
N SER A 366 1.45 -33.95 11.90
CA SER A 366 2.45 -34.79 12.60
C SER A 366 3.86 -34.55 12.09
N ARG A 367 4.81 -34.21 12.94
CA ARG A 367 6.23 -34.08 12.56
C ARG A 367 6.86 -35.38 12.08
N GLU A 368 6.34 -36.51 12.56
CA GLU A 368 6.79 -37.86 12.17
C GLU A 368 6.05 -38.39 10.95
N GLY A 369 5.03 -37.67 10.47
CA GLY A 369 4.25 -38.01 9.28
C GLY A 369 5.10 -37.90 8.00
N LYS A 370 4.68 -38.65 6.99
CA LYS A 370 5.32 -38.67 5.69
C LYS A 370 4.55 -37.78 4.71
N HIS A 371 4.73 -36.45 4.85
CA HIS A 371 4.00 -35.45 4.06
C HIS A 371 4.71 -35.13 2.75
N LEU A 372 3.94 -34.81 1.70
CA LEU A 372 4.43 -34.11 0.52
C LEU A 372 4.05 -32.63 0.62
N PHE A 373 5.05 -31.77 0.83
CA PHE A 373 4.85 -30.33 0.76
C PHE A 373 4.94 -29.86 -0.69
N ILE A 374 3.90 -29.15 -1.15
CA ILE A 374 3.86 -28.57 -2.49
C ILE A 374 3.97 -27.05 -2.33
N ILE A 375 5.08 -26.48 -2.76
CA ILE A 375 5.30 -25.02 -2.76
C ILE A 375 4.93 -24.49 -4.14
N MET A 376 3.88 -23.70 -4.21
CA MET A 376 3.49 -23.02 -5.44
C MET A 376 4.55 -21.99 -5.85
N VAL A 377 4.87 -21.95 -7.13
CA VAL A 377 5.77 -20.95 -7.72
C VAL A 377 5.13 -20.34 -8.95
N ASP A 378 5.52 -19.11 -9.30
CA ASP A 378 5.07 -18.51 -10.53
C ASP A 378 5.70 -19.18 -11.75
N ALA A 379 4.90 -19.43 -12.77
CA ALA A 379 5.35 -20.01 -14.02
C ALA A 379 6.18 -19.03 -14.87
N VAL A 380 5.97 -17.75 -14.67
CA VAL A 380 6.69 -16.64 -15.32
C VAL A 380 7.38 -15.87 -14.23
N LYS A 381 8.69 -15.62 -14.37
CA LYS A 381 9.36 -14.68 -13.47
C LYS A 381 8.59 -13.36 -13.55
N PRO A 382 8.13 -12.81 -12.43
CA PRO A 382 7.58 -11.47 -12.45
C PRO A 382 8.63 -10.53 -13.05
N TYR A 383 8.18 -9.46 -13.66
CA TYR A 383 9.04 -8.40 -14.20
C TYR A 383 10.23 -8.17 -13.28
N GLU A 384 11.41 -7.97 -13.88
CA GLU A 384 12.63 -7.70 -13.14
C GLU A 384 12.40 -6.64 -12.06
N GLU A 385 13.08 -6.75 -10.95
CA GLU A 385 12.95 -6.09 -9.65
C GLU A 385 12.70 -4.54 -9.67
N GLU A 386 12.57 -3.91 -10.84
CA GLU A 386 12.44 -2.46 -11.00
C GLU A 386 11.05 -1.89 -10.67
N PHE A 387 10.00 -2.73 -10.57
CA PHE A 387 8.61 -2.29 -10.32
C PHE A 387 8.01 -2.79 -9.00
N ASP A 388 8.81 -3.17 -8.04
CA ASP A 388 8.35 -3.74 -6.77
C ASP A 388 7.84 -2.67 -5.77
N THR A 389 6.91 -1.81 -6.20
CA THR A 389 6.39 -0.72 -5.38
C THR A 389 5.36 -1.15 -4.33
N PHE A 390 4.73 -2.32 -4.51
CA PHE A 390 3.70 -2.85 -3.59
C PHE A 390 4.06 -4.20 -2.99
N ALA A 391 5.26 -4.68 -3.22
CA ALA A 391 5.67 -6.01 -2.84
C ALA A 391 6.02 -6.13 -1.37
N GLY A 392 5.02 -6.29 -0.56
CA GLY A 392 5.19 -6.70 0.82
C GLY A 392 5.25 -8.22 1.03
N VAL A 393 5.19 -9.03 -0.03
CA VAL A 393 5.16 -10.49 0.15
C VAL A 393 6.55 -11.09 -0.02
N TRP A 394 7.19 -11.36 1.11
CA TRP A 394 8.39 -12.18 1.13
C TRP A 394 7.99 -13.65 0.88
N TYR A 395 8.50 -14.24 -0.18
CA TYR A 395 8.26 -15.63 -0.53
C TYR A 395 9.47 -16.20 -1.26
N LYS A 396 10.29 -16.98 -0.53
CA LYS A 396 11.50 -17.62 -1.05
C LYS A 396 11.36 -19.14 -0.95
N PRO A 397 10.97 -19.82 -2.02
CA PRO A 397 10.71 -21.27 -2.02
C PRO A 397 11.85 -22.12 -1.48
N ASP A 398 13.10 -21.77 -1.78
CA ASP A 398 14.30 -22.45 -1.31
C ASP A 398 14.49 -22.35 0.21
N VAL A 399 14.23 -21.19 0.80
CA VAL A 399 14.31 -20.98 2.25
C VAL A 399 13.15 -21.68 2.96
N ILE A 400 11.95 -21.64 2.39
CA ILE A 400 10.78 -22.38 2.90
C ILE A 400 11.05 -23.88 2.86
N GLU A 401 11.57 -24.41 1.74
CA GLU A 401 11.93 -25.81 1.59
C GLU A 401 12.97 -26.25 2.65
N ALA A 402 14.03 -25.46 2.84
CA ALA A 402 15.06 -25.77 3.83
C ALA A 402 14.45 -25.88 5.23
N ARG A 403 13.57 -24.96 5.61
CA ARG A 403 12.88 -24.98 6.92
C ARG A 403 11.93 -26.16 7.07
N LEU A 404 11.16 -26.50 6.02
CA LEU A 404 10.28 -27.66 6.04
C LEU A 404 11.05 -28.98 6.23
N ARG A 405 12.20 -29.14 5.59
CA ARG A 405 13.05 -30.34 5.76
C ARG A 405 13.60 -30.49 7.19
N GLU A 406 13.87 -29.38 7.87
CA GLU A 406 14.26 -29.39 9.30
C GLU A 406 13.09 -29.76 10.22
N LEU A 407 11.91 -29.22 9.96
CA LEU A 407 10.74 -29.43 10.82
C LEU A 407 10.08 -30.80 10.61
N PHE A 408 10.16 -31.37 9.40
CA PHE A 408 9.48 -32.60 8.99
C PHE A 408 10.46 -33.55 8.28
N PRO A 409 11.36 -34.21 9.02
CA PRO A 409 12.48 -34.95 8.44
C PRO A 409 12.09 -36.18 7.60
N ASN A 410 10.87 -36.73 7.79
CA ASN A 410 10.36 -37.87 7.03
C ASN A 410 9.59 -37.47 5.76
N SER A 411 9.46 -36.17 5.50
CA SER A 411 8.68 -35.58 4.42
C SER A 411 9.56 -35.18 3.24
N ASP A 412 8.92 -34.89 2.10
CA ASP A 412 9.61 -34.32 0.94
C ASP A 412 8.92 -33.03 0.48
N VAL A 413 9.63 -32.22 -0.27
CA VAL A 413 9.18 -30.93 -0.77
C VAL A 413 9.32 -30.92 -2.28
N MET A 414 8.33 -30.34 -2.98
CA MET A 414 8.44 -30.04 -4.41
C MET A 414 7.84 -28.68 -4.73
N THR A 415 8.43 -27.98 -5.68
CA THR A 415 7.83 -26.79 -6.27
C THR A 415 6.85 -27.17 -7.37
N HIS A 416 5.76 -26.42 -7.51
CA HIS A 416 4.75 -26.62 -8.54
C HIS A 416 4.23 -25.26 -9.05
N PRO A 417 4.19 -25.00 -10.38
CA PRO A 417 3.79 -23.69 -10.88
C PRO A 417 2.29 -23.45 -10.72
N ASN A 418 1.92 -22.18 -10.50
CA ASN A 418 0.50 -21.75 -10.47
C ASN A 418 -0.22 -21.94 -11.83
N PHE A 419 0.51 -22.17 -12.92
CA PHE A 419 -0.03 -22.49 -14.23
C PHE A 419 0.60 -23.80 -14.75
N PRO A 420 0.29 -24.95 -14.14
CA PRO A 420 0.95 -26.20 -14.46
C PRO A 420 0.58 -26.73 -15.85
N ASN A 421 1.53 -27.40 -16.51
CA ASN A 421 1.27 -28.18 -17.70
C ASN A 421 0.91 -29.64 -17.34
N PRO A 422 0.37 -30.44 -18.29
CA PRO A 422 -0.03 -31.82 -18.02
C PRO A 422 1.08 -32.71 -17.46
N SER A 423 2.32 -32.54 -17.92
CA SER A 423 3.47 -33.34 -17.43
C SER A 423 3.81 -33.00 -15.97
N GLN A 424 3.70 -31.75 -15.59
CA GLN A 424 3.93 -31.31 -14.19
C GLN A 424 2.86 -31.89 -13.26
N ASN A 425 1.58 -31.85 -13.68
CA ASN A 425 0.50 -32.48 -12.93
C ASN A 425 0.70 -33.99 -12.79
N LEU A 426 1.06 -34.68 -13.88
CA LEU A 426 1.32 -36.12 -13.84
C LEU A 426 2.49 -36.48 -12.90
N ASN A 427 3.56 -35.67 -12.92
CA ASN A 427 4.70 -35.86 -12.00
C ASN A 427 4.25 -35.73 -10.53
N LEU A 428 3.41 -34.75 -10.22
CA LEU A 428 2.87 -34.58 -8.88
C LEU A 428 1.98 -35.78 -8.48
N PHE A 429 1.07 -36.22 -9.36
CA PHE A 429 0.23 -37.40 -9.11
C PHE A 429 1.03 -38.67 -8.88
N ASN A 430 2.11 -38.88 -9.61
CA ASN A 430 2.99 -40.03 -9.41
C ASN A 430 3.76 -39.93 -8.07
N LYS A 431 4.28 -38.75 -7.77
CA LYS A 431 5.09 -38.52 -6.57
C LYS A 431 4.25 -38.64 -5.28
N GLN A 432 3.03 -38.07 -5.26
CA GLN A 432 2.19 -38.04 -4.07
C GLN A 432 1.78 -39.43 -3.55
N ALA A 433 1.78 -40.45 -4.39
CA ALA A 433 1.43 -41.82 -3.99
C ALA A 433 2.41 -42.42 -2.96
N GLY A 434 3.62 -41.88 -2.84
CA GLY A 434 4.62 -42.29 -1.86
C GLY A 434 4.50 -41.64 -0.48
N PHE A 435 3.49 -40.80 -0.23
CA PHE A 435 3.31 -40.03 1.00
C PHE A 435 1.93 -40.28 1.61
N ASP A 436 1.80 -40.04 2.92
CA ASP A 436 0.55 -40.24 3.65
C ASP A 436 -0.48 -39.20 3.21
N ASP A 437 -0.05 -37.95 3.07
CA ASP A 437 -0.87 -36.79 2.72
C ASP A 437 -0.06 -35.65 2.07
N ILE A 438 -0.73 -34.54 1.80
CA ILE A 438 -0.21 -33.35 1.13
C ILE A 438 -0.45 -32.12 2.00
N VAL A 439 0.54 -31.24 2.08
CA VAL A 439 0.41 -29.86 2.54
C VAL A 439 0.65 -28.93 1.34
N TYR A 440 -0.35 -28.15 0.97
CA TYR A 440 -0.25 -27.22 -0.16
C TYR A 440 0.09 -25.82 0.33
N ILE A 441 1.08 -25.17 -0.26
CA ILE A 441 1.54 -23.82 0.11
C ILE A 441 1.40 -22.93 -1.10
N THR A 442 0.55 -21.90 -0.98
CA THR A 442 0.30 -20.93 -2.03
C THR A 442 0.64 -19.51 -1.54
N TYR A 443 0.89 -18.63 -2.47
CA TYR A 443 1.00 -17.21 -2.18
C TYR A 443 0.38 -16.38 -3.28
N CYS A 444 0.09 -15.10 -2.97
CA CYS A 444 -0.35 -14.13 -3.94
C CYS A 444 0.38 -12.82 -3.70
N LYS A 445 1.19 -12.42 -4.68
CA LYS A 445 1.85 -11.12 -4.69
C LYS A 445 0.87 -10.09 -5.25
N SER A 446 0.63 -9.03 -4.47
CA SER A 446 -0.24 -7.94 -4.90
C SER A 446 0.51 -6.99 -5.81
N GLU A 447 0.08 -6.89 -7.06
CA GLU A 447 0.70 -6.04 -8.08
C GLU A 447 -0.33 -5.19 -8.83
N CYS A 448 0.11 -4.02 -9.32
CA CYS A 448 -0.65 -3.23 -10.29
C CYS A 448 -0.64 -3.89 -11.67
N PHE A 449 -1.58 -3.55 -12.52
CA PHE A 449 -1.67 -3.97 -13.93
C PHE A 449 -1.97 -5.46 -14.18
N ILE A 450 -2.06 -6.31 -13.15
CA ILE A 450 -2.28 -7.76 -13.31
C ILE A 450 -3.76 -8.17 -13.23
N GLY A 451 -4.65 -7.24 -12.90
CA GLY A 451 -6.08 -7.52 -12.74
C GLY A 451 -6.40 -8.17 -11.38
N ARG A 452 -7.39 -9.08 -11.36
CA ARG A 452 -7.82 -9.78 -10.14
C ARG A 452 -6.81 -10.86 -9.75
N GLU A 453 -6.41 -10.84 -8.51
CA GLU A 453 -5.58 -11.89 -7.91
C GLU A 453 -6.42 -13.17 -7.70
N CYS A 454 -5.92 -14.32 -8.17
CA CYS A 454 -6.58 -15.61 -8.03
C CYS A 454 -5.60 -16.78 -8.18
N LEU A 455 -5.97 -17.94 -7.66
CA LEU A 455 -5.36 -19.19 -8.13
C LEU A 455 -5.82 -19.44 -9.58
N THR A 456 -4.91 -19.95 -10.42
CA THR A 456 -5.33 -20.31 -11.78
C THR A 456 -6.29 -21.51 -11.75
N GLN A 457 -7.23 -21.57 -12.71
CA GLN A 457 -8.16 -22.68 -12.79
C GLN A 457 -7.44 -24.04 -12.82
N ARG A 458 -6.26 -24.11 -13.46
CA ARG A 458 -5.45 -25.34 -13.49
C ARG A 458 -4.96 -25.78 -12.11
N THR A 459 -4.60 -24.83 -11.26
CA THR A 459 -4.21 -25.12 -9.87
C THR A 459 -5.41 -25.53 -9.05
N VAL A 460 -6.54 -24.85 -9.21
CA VAL A 460 -7.80 -25.19 -8.52
C VAL A 460 -8.25 -26.61 -8.90
N ASP A 461 -8.32 -26.95 -10.21
CA ASP A 461 -8.69 -28.28 -10.69
C ASP A 461 -7.77 -29.38 -10.16
N LEU A 462 -6.46 -29.09 -10.07
CA LEU A 462 -5.49 -30.01 -9.50
C LEU A 462 -5.75 -30.24 -8.00
N MET A 463 -5.94 -29.16 -7.25
CA MET A 463 -6.22 -29.24 -5.81
C MET A 463 -7.54 -29.99 -5.57
N ASP A 464 -8.58 -29.75 -6.37
CA ASP A 464 -9.87 -30.46 -6.30
C ASP A 464 -9.71 -31.95 -6.59
N ALA A 465 -8.98 -32.31 -7.64
CA ALA A 465 -8.69 -33.70 -7.97
C ALA A 465 -7.93 -34.44 -6.84
N LEU A 466 -7.00 -33.78 -6.18
CA LEU A 466 -6.30 -34.33 -5.01
C LEU A 466 -7.25 -34.43 -3.80
N GLN A 467 -8.06 -33.41 -3.57
CA GLN A 467 -8.96 -33.35 -2.43
C GLN A 467 -10.18 -34.27 -2.55
N SER A 468 -10.60 -34.64 -3.78
CA SER A 468 -11.60 -35.69 -4.00
C SER A 468 -11.20 -37.06 -3.39
N LYS A 469 -9.94 -37.21 -2.99
CA LYS A 469 -9.37 -38.38 -2.29
C LYS A 469 -8.90 -38.03 -0.87
N ASP A 470 -9.36 -36.90 -0.30
CA ASP A 470 -8.95 -36.38 1.02
C ASP A 470 -7.42 -36.31 1.19
N ARG A 471 -6.68 -35.96 0.10
CA ARG A 471 -5.21 -35.96 0.12
C ARG A 471 -4.63 -34.71 0.76
N ILE A 472 -5.26 -33.54 0.66
CA ILE A 472 -4.74 -32.28 1.17
C ILE A 472 -5.21 -32.09 2.62
N VAL A 473 -4.28 -32.19 3.57
CA VAL A 473 -4.58 -32.06 5.01
C VAL A 473 -4.40 -30.66 5.56
N ALA A 474 -3.62 -29.83 4.84
CA ALA A 474 -3.44 -28.41 5.18
C ALA A 474 -3.16 -27.58 3.93
N HIS A 475 -3.66 -26.34 3.93
CA HIS A 475 -3.37 -25.31 2.94
C HIS A 475 -2.83 -24.08 3.66
N LEU A 476 -1.59 -23.69 3.38
CA LEU A 476 -0.98 -22.47 3.85
C LEU A 476 -1.04 -21.44 2.74
N HIS A 477 -1.63 -20.28 3.01
CA HIS A 477 -1.69 -19.20 2.02
C HIS A 477 -1.08 -17.92 2.57
N PHE A 478 -0.26 -17.24 1.74
CA PHE A 478 0.40 -16.00 2.08
C PHE A 478 -0.04 -14.87 1.16
N GLY A 479 -0.50 -13.76 1.72
CA GLY A 479 -0.96 -12.59 0.98
C GLY A 479 -2.48 -12.40 1.01
N ASN A 480 -3.09 -12.18 -0.15
CA ASN A 480 -4.52 -11.87 -0.24
C ASN A 480 -5.41 -13.06 0.17
N PRO A 481 -6.14 -13.01 1.31
CA PRO A 481 -6.89 -14.14 1.85
C PRO A 481 -8.06 -14.58 0.97
N PHE A 482 -8.58 -13.70 0.09
CA PHE A 482 -9.62 -14.10 -0.87
C PHE A 482 -9.11 -15.11 -1.90
N VAL A 483 -7.82 -15.12 -2.20
CA VAL A 483 -7.22 -16.10 -3.11
C VAL A 483 -7.24 -17.51 -2.49
N ALA A 484 -7.14 -17.61 -1.17
CA ALA A 484 -7.24 -18.89 -0.48
C ALA A 484 -8.64 -19.51 -0.60
N THR A 485 -9.69 -18.71 -0.86
CA THR A 485 -11.06 -19.21 -1.05
C THR A 485 -11.30 -19.78 -2.45
N ASP A 486 -10.38 -19.60 -3.40
CA ASP A 486 -10.45 -20.27 -4.71
C ASP A 486 -10.15 -21.78 -4.59
N ALA A 487 -9.44 -22.19 -3.53
CA ALA A 487 -9.09 -23.59 -3.29
C ALA A 487 -10.32 -24.42 -2.84
N PRO A 488 -10.35 -25.75 -3.12
CA PRO A 488 -11.37 -26.65 -2.59
C PRO A 488 -11.34 -26.67 -1.05
N TYR A 489 -12.36 -27.31 -0.46
CA TYR A 489 -12.34 -27.55 0.97
C TYR A 489 -11.04 -28.22 1.43
N VAL A 490 -10.40 -27.66 2.44
CA VAL A 490 -9.24 -28.24 3.13
C VAL A 490 -9.46 -28.12 4.65
N PRO A 491 -9.23 -29.20 5.44
CA PRO A 491 -9.58 -29.20 6.86
C PRO A 491 -8.75 -28.23 7.72
N ARG A 492 -7.61 -27.76 7.24
CA ARG A 492 -6.76 -26.76 7.89
C ARG A 492 -6.30 -25.73 6.88
N VAL A 493 -6.76 -24.49 7.00
CA VAL A 493 -6.26 -23.37 6.23
C VAL A 493 -5.55 -22.42 7.19
N LEU A 494 -4.26 -22.19 6.98
CA LEU A 494 -3.48 -21.18 7.70
C LEU A 494 -3.24 -19.99 6.77
N LEU A 495 -3.53 -18.80 7.27
CA LEU A 495 -3.45 -17.55 6.52
C LEU A 495 -2.38 -16.65 7.14
N GLY A 496 -1.31 -16.42 6.39
CA GLY A 496 -0.24 -15.50 6.70
C GLY A 496 -0.20 -14.34 5.70
N TRP A 497 0.61 -13.31 6.00
CA TRP A 497 0.57 -12.06 5.24
C TRP A 497 1.87 -11.79 4.44
N GLY A 498 2.84 -12.71 4.47
CA GLY A 498 3.97 -12.72 3.56
C GLY A 498 5.16 -11.83 3.92
N SER A 499 5.46 -11.59 5.20
CA SER A 499 6.83 -11.25 5.63
C SER A 499 7.61 -12.52 5.96
N GLU A 500 8.94 -12.44 5.99
CA GLU A 500 9.78 -13.59 6.40
C GLU A 500 9.38 -14.12 7.77
N GLY A 501 9.23 -13.23 8.76
CA GLY A 501 8.83 -13.60 10.11
C GLY A 501 7.47 -14.28 10.18
N CYS A 502 6.50 -13.80 9.39
CA CYS A 502 5.17 -14.38 9.31
C CYS A 502 5.20 -15.76 8.64
N VAL A 503 5.88 -15.89 7.49
CA VAL A 503 5.99 -17.17 6.76
C VAL A 503 6.67 -18.22 7.62
N MET A 504 7.83 -17.90 8.20
CA MET A 504 8.57 -18.85 9.04
C MET A 504 7.77 -19.25 10.27
N HIS A 505 7.10 -18.31 10.93
CA HIS A 505 6.28 -18.62 12.11
C HIS A 505 5.05 -19.47 11.78
N THR A 506 4.47 -19.33 10.57
CA THR A 506 3.39 -20.22 10.10
C THR A 506 3.86 -21.68 10.02
N LEU A 507 5.09 -21.92 9.58
CA LEU A 507 5.67 -23.27 9.56
C LEU A 507 5.88 -23.83 10.97
N GLU A 508 6.26 -22.99 11.94
CA GLU A 508 6.35 -23.38 13.36
C GLU A 508 4.99 -23.75 13.96
N ILE A 509 3.94 -23.00 13.62
CA ILE A 509 2.56 -23.33 14.02
C ILE A 509 2.16 -24.69 13.45
N LEU A 510 2.41 -24.93 12.16
CA LEU A 510 2.09 -26.18 11.50
C LEU A 510 2.83 -27.37 12.16
N ALA A 511 4.08 -27.18 12.61
CA ALA A 511 4.90 -28.18 13.28
C ALA A 511 4.58 -28.34 14.78
N GLY A 512 3.70 -27.52 15.34
CA GLY A 512 3.32 -27.54 16.76
C GLY A 512 4.34 -26.89 17.70
N ASN A 513 5.27 -26.10 17.19
CA ASN A 513 6.26 -25.38 17.98
C ASN A 513 5.78 -23.98 18.42
N ALA A 514 4.67 -23.51 17.85
CA ALA A 514 4.09 -22.20 18.15
C ALA A 514 2.55 -22.26 18.14
N GLU A 515 1.93 -21.27 18.79
CA GLU A 515 0.47 -21.16 18.89
C GLU A 515 -0.10 -20.28 17.77
N LEU A 516 -1.31 -20.60 17.33
CA LEU A 516 -2.10 -19.81 16.40
C LEU A 516 -2.83 -18.70 17.18
N CYS A 517 -2.41 -17.44 17.06
CA CYS A 517 -2.88 -16.33 17.89
C CYS A 517 -3.74 -15.31 17.13
N GLY A 518 -3.59 -15.23 15.82
CA GLY A 518 -4.24 -14.19 15.01
C GLY A 518 -5.72 -14.44 14.78
N ILE A 519 -6.43 -13.36 14.47
CA ILE A 519 -7.84 -13.40 14.06
C ILE A 519 -7.94 -13.18 12.55
N GLN A 520 -9.06 -13.61 11.94
CA GLN A 520 -9.33 -13.37 10.52
C GLN A 520 -10.07 -12.03 10.34
N PRO A 521 -9.42 -10.97 9.83
CA PRO A 521 -10.05 -9.64 9.69
C PRO A 521 -11.23 -9.63 8.72
N TYR A 522 -11.24 -10.56 7.77
CA TYR A 522 -12.28 -10.73 6.76
C TYR A 522 -13.26 -11.87 7.07
N ALA A 523 -13.38 -12.32 8.33
CA ALA A 523 -14.22 -13.48 8.69
C ALA A 523 -15.65 -13.37 8.13
N ASP A 524 -16.23 -12.16 8.12
CA ASP A 524 -17.59 -11.91 7.62
C ASP A 524 -17.71 -11.90 6.08
N PHE A 525 -16.59 -11.89 5.37
CA PHE A 525 -16.53 -11.69 3.91
C PHE A 525 -15.88 -12.85 3.17
N LEU A 526 -15.16 -13.75 3.85
CA LEU A 526 -14.52 -14.91 3.26
C LEU A 526 -15.45 -16.13 3.32
N HIS A 527 -15.66 -16.75 2.18
CA HIS A 527 -16.50 -17.92 2.05
C HIS A 527 -15.65 -19.10 1.56
N PHE A 528 -15.10 -19.87 2.50
CA PHE A 528 -14.39 -21.10 2.19
C PHE A 528 -15.36 -22.22 1.83
N HIS A 529 -14.95 -23.05 0.86
CA HIS A 529 -15.69 -24.24 0.50
C HIS A 529 -15.84 -25.20 1.68
N LYS A 530 -16.97 -25.87 1.74
CA LYS A 530 -17.27 -26.90 2.76
C LYS A 530 -17.04 -28.29 2.17
N LYS A 531 -16.87 -29.28 3.05
CA LYS A 531 -16.73 -30.66 2.63
C LYS A 531 -17.98 -31.10 1.84
N GLY A 532 -17.77 -31.50 0.59
CA GLY A 532 -18.83 -31.91 -0.33
C GLY A 532 -19.34 -30.84 -1.30
N ASP A 533 -18.84 -29.60 -1.22
CA ASP A 533 -19.09 -28.59 -2.25
C ASP A 533 -18.46 -29.04 -3.58
N ILE A 534 -19.12 -28.73 -4.68
CA ILE A 534 -18.61 -28.92 -6.05
C ILE A 534 -18.09 -27.58 -6.53
N LEU A 535 -16.84 -27.55 -7.00
CA LEU A 535 -16.18 -26.34 -7.54
C LEU A 535 -16.64 -26.00 -8.95
#